data_48a069d9a0e136261185a9709cdca2cd
#
_entry.id   48a069d9a0e136261185a9709cdca2cd
#
_cell.length_a   1.000
_cell.length_b   1.000
_cell.length_c   1.000
_cell.angle_alpha   90.00
_cell.angle_beta   90.00
_cell.angle_gamma   90.00
#
_symmetry.space_group_name_H-M   'P 1'
#
loop_
_entity.id
_entity.type
_entity.pdbx_description
1 polymer ?
#
loop_
_entity_poly.entity_id
_entity_poly.type
_entity_poly.pdbx_seq_one_letter_code
_entity_poly.pdbx_strand_id
1 'polypeptide(L)'
;MAKSNQGKITALYERLSRDDELQGESNSILNQKKYLEDYARKNGFNNIQHFTDDGYSGTNFNRPGFQSMIAEIEAGHIATVIVKDMSRFGRNYLEVGFYTEIQFPSKGVRFIAINNNVDSANPTDNDFTPFLNIMNEWYAKDTSNKIRAVFKSRMQDGKRCSGSIPYGYKRVPGDKQTLHIDAEAAAV
;
A
#
# COMPACT_ATOMS: atom_id res chain seq x y z
N MET A 1 23.69 23.92 -0.08
CA MET A 1 24.61 23.39 -1.11
C MET A 1 24.08 22.06 -1.61
N ALA A 2 23.54 22.03 -2.82
CA ALA A 2 23.07 20.77 -3.44
C ALA A 2 24.31 19.90 -3.71
N LYS A 3 24.47 18.79 -2.98
CA LYS A 3 25.47 17.76 -3.32
C LYS A 3 25.14 17.25 -4.72
N SER A 4 26.10 17.34 -5.63
CA SER A 4 25.95 16.88 -7.00
C SER A 4 25.54 15.41 -7.00
N ASN A 5 24.35 15.10 -7.56
CA ASN A 5 23.87 13.74 -7.77
C ASN A 5 24.52 13.06 -8.99
N GLN A 6 25.63 13.63 -9.50
CA GLN A 6 26.37 13.06 -10.62
C GLN A 6 26.94 11.69 -10.22
N GLY A 7 26.52 10.66 -10.92
CA GLY A 7 26.97 9.28 -10.75
C GLY A 7 26.13 8.39 -9.86
N LYS A 8 25.15 8.95 -9.12
CA LYS A 8 24.25 8.12 -8.31
C LYS A 8 23.18 7.43 -9.16
N ILE A 9 22.70 6.31 -8.67
CA ILE A 9 21.71 5.46 -9.33
C ILE A 9 20.32 6.12 -9.27
N THR A 10 19.59 6.03 -10.39
CA THR A 10 18.13 6.18 -10.45
C THR A 10 17.52 4.79 -10.39
N ALA A 11 16.96 4.42 -9.25
CA ALA A 11 16.31 3.14 -9.04
C ALA A 11 14.90 3.13 -9.64
N LEU A 12 14.63 2.22 -10.54
CA LEU A 12 13.30 1.92 -11.05
C LEU A 12 12.81 0.67 -10.30
N TYR A 13 11.70 0.81 -9.57
CA TYR A 13 11.16 -0.30 -8.80
C TYR A 13 9.85 -0.81 -9.41
N GLU A 14 9.83 -2.10 -9.73
CA GLU A 14 8.70 -2.80 -10.31
C GLU A 14 8.23 -3.94 -9.39
N ARG A 15 6.93 -4.09 -9.27
CA ARG A 15 6.31 -5.19 -8.53
C ARG A 15 5.05 -5.70 -9.23
N LEU A 16 4.95 -7.02 -9.30
CA LEU A 16 3.74 -7.72 -9.71
C LEU A 16 3.40 -8.79 -8.67
N SER A 17 2.16 -8.88 -8.24
CA SER A 17 1.68 -9.98 -7.41
C SER A 17 0.91 -10.97 -8.26
N ARG A 18 0.78 -12.23 -7.81
CA ARG A 18 -0.02 -13.26 -8.49
C ARG A 18 -1.47 -12.83 -8.69
N ASP A 19 -2.02 -12.03 -7.76
CA ASP A 19 -3.38 -11.50 -7.86
C ASP A 19 -3.50 -10.40 -8.93
N ASP A 20 -2.40 -9.70 -9.24
CA ASP A 20 -2.37 -8.64 -10.26
C ASP A 20 -2.27 -9.23 -11.69
N GLU A 21 -1.75 -10.46 -11.85
CA GLU A 21 -1.67 -11.16 -13.14
C GLU A 21 -3.06 -11.44 -13.75
N LEU A 22 -4.07 -11.59 -12.92
CA LEU A 22 -5.45 -11.85 -13.34
C LEU A 22 -6.15 -10.58 -13.96
N GLN A 23 -5.52 -9.42 -13.89
CA GLN A 23 -6.12 -8.13 -14.31
C GLN A 23 -5.68 -7.63 -15.70
N GLY A 24 -4.94 -8.42 -16.48
CA GLY A 24 -4.60 -8.13 -17.89
C GLY A 24 -3.19 -7.64 -18.16
N GLU A 25 -2.82 -7.65 -19.43
CA GLU A 25 -1.45 -7.43 -19.97
C GLU A 25 -0.78 -6.10 -19.59
N SER A 26 -1.53 -5.06 -19.24
CA SER A 26 -0.96 -3.75 -18.91
C SER A 26 -0.16 -3.71 -17.60
N ASN A 27 -0.22 -4.77 -16.81
CA ASN A 27 0.43 -4.87 -15.51
C ASN A 27 1.68 -5.75 -15.50
N SER A 28 2.10 -6.31 -16.63
CA SER A 28 3.30 -7.14 -16.68
C SER A 28 4.55 -6.37 -16.25
N ILE A 29 5.52 -7.07 -15.66
CA ILE A 29 6.82 -6.49 -15.26
C ILE A 29 7.53 -5.83 -16.44
N LEU A 30 7.48 -6.43 -17.64
CA LEU A 30 8.10 -5.87 -18.83
C LEU A 30 7.50 -4.52 -19.23
N ASN A 31 6.16 -4.40 -19.16
CA ASN A 31 5.48 -3.14 -19.43
C ASN A 31 5.81 -2.07 -18.39
N GLN A 32 5.92 -2.46 -17.12
CA GLN A 32 6.34 -1.54 -16.06
C GLN A 32 7.77 -1.05 -16.30
N LYS A 33 8.71 -1.94 -16.59
CA LYS A 33 10.11 -1.57 -16.90
C LYS A 33 10.19 -0.55 -18.03
N LYS A 34 9.58 -0.86 -19.17
CA LYS A 34 9.55 0.04 -20.32
C LYS A 34 8.95 1.41 -19.96
N TYR A 35 7.81 1.41 -19.25
CA TYR A 35 7.14 2.64 -18.85
C TYR A 35 8.03 3.51 -17.94
N LEU A 36 8.70 2.91 -16.96
CA LEU A 36 9.60 3.60 -16.04
C LEU A 36 10.86 4.10 -16.73
N GLU A 37 11.45 3.31 -17.64
CA GLU A 37 12.61 3.74 -18.44
C GLU A 37 12.26 4.93 -19.33
N ASP A 38 11.14 4.87 -20.04
CA ASP A 38 10.69 5.95 -20.93
C ASP A 38 10.49 7.25 -20.13
N TYR A 39 9.86 7.15 -18.96
CA TYR A 39 9.71 8.29 -18.06
C TYR A 39 11.06 8.83 -17.58
N ALA A 40 11.94 7.95 -17.10
CA ALA A 40 13.25 8.34 -16.59
C ALA A 40 14.08 9.07 -17.65
N ARG A 41 14.17 8.49 -18.86
CA ARG A 41 14.91 9.10 -20.00
C ARG A 41 14.32 10.45 -20.40
N LYS A 42 12.98 10.54 -20.50
CA LYS A 42 12.28 11.78 -20.89
C LYS A 42 12.51 12.91 -19.88
N ASN A 43 12.68 12.58 -18.60
CA ASN A 43 12.92 13.55 -17.54
C ASN A 43 14.40 13.74 -17.18
N GLY A 44 15.33 13.20 -17.99
CA GLY A 44 16.78 13.43 -17.85
C GLY A 44 17.42 12.63 -16.71
N PHE A 45 16.76 11.59 -16.21
CA PHE A 45 17.37 10.69 -15.22
C PHE A 45 18.36 9.74 -15.92
N ASN A 46 19.55 9.67 -15.36
CA ASN A 46 20.64 8.84 -15.86
C ASN A 46 20.99 7.74 -14.84
N ASN A 47 21.92 6.83 -15.22
CA ASN A 47 22.37 5.73 -14.38
C ASN A 47 21.21 4.91 -13.82
N ILE A 48 20.37 4.39 -14.72
CA ILE A 48 19.15 3.66 -14.40
C ILE A 48 19.49 2.23 -13.98
N GLN A 49 18.92 1.79 -12.86
CA GLN A 49 18.98 0.40 -12.38
C GLN A 49 17.59 -0.09 -11.96
N HIS A 50 17.22 -1.29 -12.41
CA HIS A 50 15.95 -1.93 -12.05
C HIS A 50 16.06 -2.76 -10.79
N PHE A 51 15.04 -2.66 -9.94
CA PHE A 51 14.81 -3.49 -8.77
C PHE A 51 13.41 -4.10 -8.90
N THR A 52 13.35 -5.42 -9.05
CA THR A 52 12.13 -6.10 -9.47
C THR A 52 11.72 -7.18 -8.47
N ASP A 53 10.44 -7.16 -8.08
CA ASP A 53 9.80 -8.20 -7.28
C ASP A 53 8.59 -8.78 -8.04
N ASP A 54 8.80 -9.90 -8.73
CA ASP A 54 7.76 -10.62 -9.46
C ASP A 54 7.17 -11.73 -8.57
N GLY A 55 5.83 -11.81 -8.53
CA GLY A 55 5.09 -12.76 -7.69
C GLY A 55 4.98 -12.39 -6.21
N TYR A 56 5.44 -11.21 -5.79
CA TYR A 56 5.42 -10.77 -4.40
C TYR A 56 4.24 -9.85 -4.08
N SER A 57 3.59 -10.08 -2.93
CA SER A 57 2.53 -9.20 -2.43
C SER A 57 3.05 -7.82 -2.02
N GLY A 58 2.21 -6.79 -2.18
CA GLY A 58 2.50 -5.44 -1.69
C GLY A 58 2.23 -5.22 -0.20
N THR A 59 1.77 -6.25 0.54
CA THR A 59 1.36 -6.12 1.95
C THR A 59 2.52 -6.07 2.93
N ASN A 60 3.70 -6.53 2.55
CA ASN A 60 4.93 -6.44 3.34
C ASN A 60 6.10 -5.99 2.46
N PHE A 61 7.17 -5.56 3.10
CA PHE A 61 8.39 -5.08 2.44
C PHE A 61 9.56 -6.07 2.50
N ASN A 62 9.31 -7.29 2.99
CA ASN A 62 10.31 -8.36 2.97
C ASN A 62 10.35 -9.04 1.58
N ARG A 63 10.80 -8.29 0.59
CA ARG A 63 10.89 -8.65 -0.82
C ARG A 63 12.33 -8.48 -1.29
N PRO A 64 12.93 -9.45 -2.01
CA PRO A 64 14.36 -9.41 -2.37
C PRO A 64 14.78 -8.16 -3.14
N GLY A 65 14.01 -7.78 -4.18
CA GLY A 65 14.30 -6.59 -4.98
C GLY A 65 14.20 -5.30 -4.17
N PHE A 66 13.17 -5.20 -3.32
CA PHE A 66 12.99 -4.06 -2.42
C PHE A 66 14.13 -3.97 -1.41
N GLN A 67 14.50 -5.06 -0.75
CA GLN A 67 15.59 -5.08 0.23
C GLN A 67 16.93 -4.74 -0.40
N SER A 68 17.20 -5.23 -1.62
CA SER A 68 18.39 -4.85 -2.39
C SER A 68 18.42 -3.34 -2.68
N MET A 69 17.28 -2.76 -3.08
CA MET A 69 17.19 -1.30 -3.29
C MET A 69 17.43 -0.53 -2.00
N ILE A 70 16.88 -0.96 -0.87
CA ILE A 70 17.11 -0.31 0.43
C ILE A 70 18.58 -0.38 0.85
N ALA A 71 19.24 -1.51 0.65
CA ALA A 71 20.67 -1.63 0.94
C ALA A 71 21.51 -0.63 0.12
N GLU A 72 21.21 -0.43 -1.17
CA GLU A 72 21.86 0.56 -2.02
C GLU A 72 21.55 2.02 -1.59
N ILE A 73 20.33 2.27 -1.08
CA ILE A 73 19.96 3.56 -0.49
C ILE A 73 20.77 3.82 0.78
N GLU A 74 20.89 2.83 1.64
CA GLU A 74 21.67 2.94 2.89
C GLU A 74 23.16 3.15 2.62
N ALA A 75 23.70 2.50 1.60
CA ALA A 75 25.06 2.72 1.11
C ALA A 75 25.26 4.11 0.46
N GLY A 76 24.18 4.85 0.20
CA GLY A 76 24.23 6.19 -0.39
C GLY A 76 24.41 6.22 -1.90
N HIS A 77 24.21 5.09 -2.57
CA HIS A 77 24.38 4.95 -4.02
C HIS A 77 23.20 5.43 -4.83
N ILE A 78 21.97 5.43 -4.27
CA ILE A 78 20.75 5.85 -4.95
C ILE A 78 20.44 7.31 -4.63
N ALA A 79 20.10 8.08 -5.68
CA ALA A 79 19.62 9.46 -5.57
C ALA A 79 18.11 9.59 -5.75
N THR A 80 17.51 8.72 -6.56
CA THR A 80 16.08 8.78 -6.91
C THR A 80 15.50 7.39 -6.99
N VAL A 81 14.30 7.23 -6.46
CA VAL A 81 13.46 6.03 -6.61
C VAL A 81 12.23 6.41 -7.42
N ILE A 82 11.94 5.68 -8.50
CA ILE A 82 10.79 5.91 -9.36
C ILE A 82 9.94 4.63 -9.40
N VAL A 83 8.64 4.79 -9.17
CA VAL A 83 7.65 3.71 -9.26
C VAL A 83 6.52 4.11 -10.21
N LYS A 84 5.85 3.14 -10.83
CA LYS A 84 4.68 3.41 -11.68
C LYS A 84 3.56 4.08 -10.87
N ASP A 85 3.24 3.48 -9.74
CA ASP A 85 2.23 3.97 -8.79
C ASP A 85 2.54 3.46 -7.38
N MET A 86 1.89 4.07 -6.38
CA MET A 86 2.09 3.73 -4.97
C MET A 86 1.74 2.27 -4.66
N SER A 87 0.82 1.65 -5.42
CA SER A 87 0.45 0.24 -5.21
C SER A 87 1.59 -0.70 -5.53
N ARG A 88 2.45 -0.32 -6.48
CA ARG A 88 3.67 -1.08 -6.81
C ARG A 88 4.72 -0.94 -5.73
N PHE A 89 4.82 0.23 -5.11
CA PHE A 89 5.71 0.45 -3.97
C PHE A 89 5.28 -0.39 -2.76
N GLY A 90 4.03 -0.25 -2.30
CA GLY A 90 3.51 -1.01 -1.18
C GLY A 90 2.03 -0.77 -0.90
N ARG A 91 1.42 -1.70 -0.14
CA ARG A 91 0.04 -1.62 0.32
C ARG A 91 -0.08 -1.44 1.84
N ASN A 92 1.04 -1.53 2.57
CA ASN A 92 1.10 -1.21 4.00
C ASN A 92 1.44 0.27 4.16
N TYR A 93 0.44 1.08 4.50
CA TYR A 93 0.57 2.54 4.56
C TYR A 93 1.58 3.02 5.62
N LEU A 94 1.71 2.33 6.75
CA LEU A 94 2.68 2.69 7.79
C LEU A 94 4.11 2.52 7.30
N GLU A 95 4.41 1.39 6.64
CA GLU A 95 5.73 1.14 6.09
C GLU A 95 6.00 2.04 4.87
N VAL A 96 5.00 2.27 4.01
CA VAL A 96 5.11 3.22 2.90
C VAL A 96 5.46 4.61 3.42
N GLY A 97 4.69 5.13 4.40
CA GLY A 97 4.95 6.43 5.02
C GLY A 97 6.33 6.50 5.68
N PHE A 98 6.74 5.46 6.41
CA PHE A 98 8.08 5.39 6.99
C PHE A 98 9.18 5.56 5.94
N TYR A 99 9.08 4.83 4.81
CA TYR A 99 10.08 4.94 3.75
C TYR A 99 10.04 6.30 3.04
N THR A 100 8.86 6.78 2.66
CA THR A 100 8.73 7.98 1.83
C THR A 100 8.88 9.29 2.59
N GLU A 101 8.48 9.33 3.89
CA GLU A 101 8.48 10.55 4.69
C GLU A 101 9.67 10.66 5.64
N ILE A 102 10.26 9.53 6.04
CA ILE A 102 11.35 9.50 7.01
C ILE A 102 12.65 9.01 6.39
N GLN A 103 12.67 7.77 5.88
CA GLN A 103 13.91 7.13 5.48
C GLN A 103 14.50 7.77 4.21
N PHE A 104 13.73 7.93 3.14
CA PHE A 104 14.22 8.51 1.88
C PHE A 104 14.66 9.96 2.05
N PRO A 105 13.87 10.86 2.70
CA PRO A 105 14.32 12.21 2.98
C PRO A 105 15.58 12.26 3.84
N SER A 106 15.71 11.42 4.88
CA SER A 106 16.91 11.38 5.73
C SER A 106 18.17 11.00 4.98
N LYS A 107 18.06 10.25 3.88
CA LYS A 107 19.14 9.84 2.99
C LYS A 107 19.32 10.77 1.78
N GLY A 108 18.46 11.79 1.64
CA GLY A 108 18.45 12.69 0.49
C GLY A 108 18.02 12.02 -0.80
N VAL A 109 17.17 11.00 -0.73
CA VAL A 109 16.63 10.25 -1.86
C VAL A 109 15.32 10.87 -2.28
N ARG A 110 15.20 11.24 -3.58
CA ARG A 110 13.95 11.69 -4.20
C ARG A 110 13.06 10.49 -4.49
N PHE A 111 11.77 10.60 -4.19
CA PHE A 111 10.78 9.58 -4.49
C PHE A 111 9.75 10.10 -5.49
N ILE A 112 9.46 9.31 -6.54
CA ILE A 112 8.50 9.66 -7.58
C ILE A 112 7.54 8.48 -7.81
N ALA A 113 6.21 8.73 -7.73
CA ALA A 113 5.17 7.81 -8.14
C ALA A 113 4.37 8.44 -9.30
N ILE A 114 4.63 7.96 -10.54
CA ILE A 114 4.24 8.65 -11.77
C ILE A 114 2.72 8.82 -11.86
N ASN A 115 1.95 7.74 -11.75
CA ASN A 115 0.49 7.76 -11.92
C ASN A 115 -0.25 8.48 -10.78
N ASN A 116 0.43 8.71 -9.65
CA ASN A 116 -0.14 9.44 -8.52
C ASN A 116 0.28 10.90 -8.50
N ASN A 117 1.13 11.35 -9.46
CA ASN A 117 1.74 12.69 -9.48
C ASN A 117 2.46 13.06 -8.18
N VAL A 118 3.07 12.05 -7.52
CA VAL A 118 3.86 12.27 -6.31
C VAL A 118 5.32 12.47 -6.70
N ASP A 119 5.92 13.57 -6.22
CA ASP A 119 7.34 13.89 -6.40
C ASP A 119 7.86 14.61 -5.15
N SER A 120 8.69 13.91 -4.37
CA SER A 120 9.20 14.45 -3.10
C SER A 120 10.16 15.63 -3.23
N ALA A 121 10.67 15.94 -4.44
CA ALA A 121 11.54 17.09 -4.68
C ALA A 121 10.77 18.37 -5.05
N ASN A 122 9.48 18.28 -5.34
CA ASN A 122 8.68 19.42 -5.74
C ASN A 122 7.98 20.04 -4.51
N PRO A 123 8.32 21.26 -4.06
CA PRO A 123 7.75 21.86 -2.85
C PRO A 123 6.23 22.11 -2.92
N THR A 124 5.69 22.30 -4.13
CA THR A 124 4.25 22.46 -4.37
C THR A 124 3.49 21.14 -4.35
N ASP A 125 4.18 20.03 -4.65
CA ASP A 125 3.63 18.68 -4.62
C ASP A 125 4.03 17.93 -3.33
N ASN A 126 4.84 18.55 -2.46
CA ASN A 126 5.15 18.09 -1.11
C ASN A 126 3.94 18.16 -0.16
N ASP A 127 2.80 18.52 -0.67
CA ASP A 127 1.54 18.21 0.00
C ASP A 127 1.28 16.72 -0.19
N PHE A 128 1.84 15.91 0.73
CA PHE A 128 1.50 14.49 0.83
C PHE A 128 0.00 14.25 1.07
N THR A 129 -0.80 15.32 1.15
CA THR A 129 -2.25 15.25 1.32
C THR A 129 -2.93 14.40 0.25
N PRO A 130 -2.62 14.50 -1.06
CA PRO A 130 -3.20 13.59 -2.05
C PRO A 130 -2.81 12.13 -1.80
N PHE A 131 -1.57 11.90 -1.38
CA PHE A 131 -1.10 10.55 -1.02
C PHE A 131 -1.76 10.03 0.25
N LEU A 132 -1.82 10.84 1.31
CA LEU A 132 -2.51 10.49 2.55
C LEU A 132 -4.01 10.23 2.30
N ASN A 133 -4.64 10.98 1.42
CA ASN A 133 -6.03 10.77 1.03
C ASN A 133 -6.22 9.44 0.30
N ILE A 134 -5.37 9.11 -0.67
CA ILE A 134 -5.39 7.82 -1.37
C ILE A 134 -5.14 6.67 -0.38
N MET A 135 -4.19 6.83 0.54
CA MET A 135 -3.88 5.84 1.57
C MET A 135 -5.03 5.65 2.56
N ASN A 136 -5.67 6.74 2.98
CA ASN A 136 -6.84 6.69 3.85
C ASN A 136 -8.03 6.01 3.17
N GLU A 137 -8.27 6.29 1.90
CA GLU A 137 -9.32 5.63 1.10
C GLU A 137 -9.02 4.12 0.96
N TRP A 138 -7.78 3.76 0.69
CA TRP A 138 -7.36 2.35 0.62
C TRP A 138 -7.49 1.63 1.95
N TYR A 139 -7.06 2.26 3.04
CA TYR A 139 -7.22 1.71 4.37
C TYR A 139 -8.68 1.47 4.71
N ALA A 140 -9.54 2.45 4.43
CA ALA A 140 -10.98 2.33 4.63
C ALA A 140 -11.55 1.16 3.80
N LYS A 141 -11.15 1.03 2.53
CA LYS A 141 -11.59 -0.05 1.63
C LYS A 141 -11.08 -1.42 2.09
N ASP A 142 -9.81 -1.53 2.45
CA ASP A 142 -9.20 -2.79 2.94
C ASP A 142 -9.83 -3.22 4.26
N THR A 143 -9.99 -2.29 5.21
CA THR A 143 -10.66 -2.53 6.48
C THR A 143 -12.12 -2.96 6.27
N SER A 144 -12.85 -2.29 5.37
CA SER A 144 -14.22 -2.67 5.01
C SER A 144 -14.29 -4.09 4.45
N ASN A 145 -13.37 -4.46 3.56
CA ASN A 145 -13.31 -5.80 2.99
C ASN A 145 -13.00 -6.87 4.05
N LYS A 146 -12.06 -6.60 4.96
CA LYS A 146 -11.74 -7.48 6.09
C LYS A 146 -12.94 -7.68 7.02
N ILE A 147 -13.63 -6.60 7.37
CA ILE A 147 -14.84 -6.65 8.20
C ILE A 147 -15.93 -7.46 7.51
N ARG A 148 -16.20 -7.21 6.21
CA ARG A 148 -17.19 -7.97 5.43
C ARG A 148 -16.85 -9.46 5.37
N ALA A 149 -15.58 -9.82 5.19
CA ALA A 149 -15.13 -11.22 5.18
C ALA A 149 -15.41 -11.90 6.53
N VAL A 150 -15.09 -11.23 7.65
CA VAL A 150 -15.39 -11.74 9.01
C VAL A 150 -16.90 -11.88 9.24
N PHE A 151 -17.70 -10.89 8.82
CA PHE A 151 -19.17 -10.98 8.93
C PHE A 151 -19.72 -12.14 8.09
N LYS A 152 -19.24 -12.29 6.84
CA LYS A 152 -19.64 -13.38 5.95
C LYS A 152 -19.34 -14.75 6.56
N SER A 153 -18.13 -14.93 7.11
CA SER A 153 -17.74 -16.17 7.80
C SER A 153 -18.64 -16.45 9.01
N ARG A 154 -18.88 -15.44 9.85
CA ARG A 154 -19.76 -15.58 11.03
C ARG A 154 -21.21 -15.93 10.64
N MET A 155 -21.74 -15.31 9.56
CA MET A 155 -23.07 -15.62 9.07
C MET A 155 -23.16 -17.06 8.54
N GLN A 156 -22.13 -17.53 7.85
CA GLN A 156 -22.04 -18.92 7.37
C GLN A 156 -21.98 -19.93 8.53
N ASP A 157 -21.31 -19.54 9.63
CA ASP A 157 -21.25 -20.35 10.86
C ASP A 157 -22.54 -20.25 11.71
N GLY A 158 -23.56 -19.54 11.25
CA GLY A 158 -24.78 -19.29 12.02
C GLY A 158 -24.60 -18.39 13.25
N LYS A 159 -23.47 -17.67 13.33
CA LYS A 159 -23.16 -16.79 14.47
C LYS A 159 -23.82 -15.44 14.32
N ARG A 160 -24.30 -14.91 15.44
CA ARG A 160 -24.92 -13.58 15.48
C ARG A 160 -23.89 -12.48 15.16
N CYS A 161 -24.26 -11.57 14.26
CA CYS A 161 -23.39 -10.47 13.80
C CYS A 161 -23.80 -9.09 14.33
N SER A 162 -24.99 -8.97 14.98
CA SER A 162 -25.47 -7.70 15.55
C SER A 162 -24.98 -7.50 16.98
N GLY A 163 -24.52 -6.29 17.31
CA GLY A 163 -24.18 -5.90 18.69
C GLY A 163 -25.40 -5.54 19.56
N SER A 164 -26.50 -5.06 18.90
CA SER A 164 -27.73 -4.67 19.60
C SER A 164 -28.65 -5.87 19.83
N ILE A 165 -29.38 -5.88 20.92
CA ILE A 165 -30.39 -6.88 21.23
C ILE A 165 -31.73 -6.32 20.73
N PRO A 166 -32.50 -7.08 19.92
CA PRO A 166 -33.85 -6.67 19.53
C PRO A 166 -34.75 -6.57 20.76
N TYR A 167 -35.73 -5.68 20.72
CA TYR A 167 -36.75 -5.58 21.74
C TYR A 167 -37.49 -6.93 21.90
N GLY A 168 -37.84 -7.29 23.10
CA GLY A 168 -38.46 -8.59 23.43
C GLY A 168 -37.45 -9.74 23.62
N TYR A 169 -36.15 -9.47 23.57
CA TYR A 169 -35.08 -10.47 23.77
C TYR A 169 -34.07 -10.00 24.81
N LYS A 170 -33.46 -10.94 25.54
CA LYS A 170 -32.34 -10.72 26.46
C LYS A 170 -31.21 -11.72 26.24
N ARG A 171 -29.98 -11.34 26.62
CA ARG A 171 -28.80 -12.22 26.52
C ARG A 171 -28.83 -13.29 27.61
N VAL A 172 -28.32 -14.47 27.23
CA VAL A 172 -27.94 -15.48 28.23
C VAL A 172 -26.71 -15.00 28.96
N PRO A 173 -26.70 -15.01 30.30
CA PRO A 173 -25.51 -14.72 31.06
C PRO A 173 -24.34 -15.62 30.65
N GLY A 174 -23.21 -15.02 30.33
CA GLY A 174 -22.00 -15.74 29.87
C GLY A 174 -21.96 -16.12 28.38
N ASP A 175 -23.08 -16.06 27.65
CA ASP A 175 -23.12 -16.32 26.21
C ASP A 175 -23.51 -15.08 25.41
N LYS A 176 -22.61 -14.63 24.53
CA LYS A 176 -22.82 -13.45 23.68
C LYS A 176 -23.61 -13.77 22.39
N GLN A 177 -23.79 -15.04 22.06
CA GLN A 177 -24.41 -15.48 20.82
C GLN A 177 -25.90 -15.80 20.97
N THR A 178 -26.30 -16.41 22.11
CA THR A 178 -27.64 -16.86 22.36
C THR A 178 -28.51 -15.76 22.98
N LEU A 179 -29.73 -15.63 22.46
CA LEU A 179 -30.76 -14.75 22.99
C LEU A 179 -31.93 -15.59 23.52
N HIS A 180 -32.48 -15.17 24.67
CA HIS A 180 -33.77 -15.64 25.16
C HIS A 180 -34.88 -14.63 24.90
N ILE A 181 -36.10 -15.12 24.78
CA ILE A 181 -37.29 -14.27 24.78
C ILE A 181 -37.43 -13.66 26.17
N ASP A 182 -37.57 -12.35 26.24
CA ASP A 182 -37.97 -11.65 27.45
C ASP A 182 -39.51 -11.61 27.49
N ALA A 183 -40.09 -12.50 28.28
CA ALA A 183 -41.53 -12.70 28.31
C ALA A 183 -42.34 -11.42 28.64
N GLU A 184 -41.77 -10.56 29.52
CA GLU A 184 -42.40 -9.29 29.90
C GLU A 184 -42.34 -8.28 28.75
N ALA A 185 -41.21 -8.13 28.10
CA ALA A 185 -41.03 -7.20 26.99
C ALA A 185 -41.59 -7.71 25.67
N ALA A 186 -41.73 -9.02 25.48
CA ALA A 186 -42.28 -9.63 24.28
C ALA A 186 -43.82 -9.70 24.28
N ALA A 187 -44.47 -9.41 25.40
CA ALA A 187 -45.93 -9.41 25.56
C ALA A 187 -46.59 -8.08 25.15
N VAL A 188 -45.82 -7.09 24.66
CA VAL A 188 -46.30 -5.75 24.24
C VAL A 188 -46.64 -5.68 22.74
#